data_8c177130fdbeb549c1ece042f3d75a3c
#
_entry.id   8c177130fdbeb549c1ece042f3d75a3c
#
_cell.length_a   1.000
_cell.length_b   1.000
_cell.length_c   1.000
_cell.angle_alpha   90.00
_cell.angle_beta   90.00
_cell.angle_gamma   90.00
#
_symmetry.space_group_name_H-M   'P 1'
#
loop_
_entity.id
_entity.type
_entity.pdbx_description
1 polymer ?
#
loop_
_entity_poly.entity_id
_entity_poly.type
_entity_poly.pdbx_seq_one_letter_code
_entity_poly.pdbx_strand_id
1 'polypeptide(L)'
;TIIKDLIESHPETLAVFKKYNLVIAGGVRGPNEPIAFFAKAHEVDYDTLVKELNEAIEKGGGEHIEIPKLEEDKIYEKFVKTAIILTLTVGVTFGAIILSYIAIKLNFNSIYYALIQAHGHAQIFGWVGLCIMGFALYIIPRVKNTELKHRNLTNICYAFIIMGLSLRIILQPLPFDVIRFLLPISAILEIISISLFACIILSTVLSSKEKVGIFDKFFKAGIIWFLISTGINFGMMVHVYKHAT
;
A
#
# COMPACT_ATOMS: atom_id res chain seq x y z
N THR A 1 22.27 -12.35 14.51
CA THR A 1 20.88 -12.62 14.91
C THR A 1 19.98 -11.52 14.37
N ILE A 2 18.81 -11.88 13.86
CA ILE A 2 17.76 -10.95 13.42
C ILE A 2 16.93 -10.55 14.64
N ILE A 3 16.55 -9.27 14.74
CA ILE A 3 15.82 -8.76 15.91
C ILE A 3 14.49 -9.47 16.06
N LYS A 4 13.76 -9.67 14.95
CA LYS A 4 12.49 -10.38 14.96
C LYS A 4 12.60 -11.79 15.54
N ASP A 5 13.60 -12.55 15.11
CA ASP A 5 13.82 -13.93 15.57
C ASP A 5 14.22 -13.95 17.04
N LEU A 6 14.98 -12.95 17.48
CA LEU A 6 15.38 -12.82 18.88
C LEU A 6 14.16 -12.49 19.77
N ILE A 7 13.31 -11.58 19.38
CA ILE A 7 12.09 -11.23 20.14
C ILE A 7 11.10 -12.40 20.16
N GLU A 8 10.99 -13.17 19.06
CA GLU A 8 10.14 -14.36 19.03
C GLU A 8 10.64 -15.49 19.95
N SER A 9 11.95 -15.67 20.05
CA SER A 9 12.55 -16.67 20.93
C SER A 9 12.70 -16.20 22.40
N HIS A 10 12.90 -14.88 22.59
CA HIS A 10 13.16 -14.24 23.88
C HIS A 10 12.37 -12.94 24.01
N PRO A 11 11.04 -13.02 24.31
CA PRO A 11 10.15 -11.84 24.40
C PRO A 11 10.62 -10.78 25.39
N GLU A 12 11.36 -11.18 26.45
CA GLU A 12 11.96 -10.30 27.43
C GLU A 12 12.92 -9.26 26.83
N THR A 13 13.52 -9.56 25.67
CA THR A 13 14.41 -8.64 24.95
C THR A 13 13.71 -7.43 24.37
N LEU A 14 12.40 -7.49 24.18
CA LEU A 14 11.61 -6.38 23.63
C LEU A 14 11.71 -5.11 24.50
N ALA A 15 11.83 -5.26 25.81
CA ALA A 15 11.99 -4.13 26.74
C ALA A 15 13.30 -3.37 26.48
N VAL A 16 14.39 -4.10 26.18
CA VAL A 16 15.70 -3.51 25.83
C VAL A 16 15.60 -2.72 24.53
N PHE A 17 15.00 -3.29 23.49
CA PHE A 17 14.83 -2.58 22.23
C PHE A 17 13.93 -1.34 22.36
N LYS A 18 12.87 -1.40 23.18
CA LYS A 18 12.01 -0.23 23.46
C LYS A 18 12.78 0.90 24.16
N LYS A 19 13.70 0.58 25.07
CA LYS A 19 14.57 1.57 25.72
C LYS A 19 15.38 2.41 24.72
N TYR A 20 15.78 1.80 23.61
CA TYR A 20 16.52 2.44 22.52
C TYR A 20 15.63 2.95 21.38
N ASN A 21 14.37 3.28 21.67
CA ASN A 21 13.41 3.79 20.67
C ASN A 21 13.27 2.89 19.44
N LEU A 22 13.09 1.59 19.68
CA LEU A 22 12.71 0.68 18.61
C LEU A 22 11.44 1.22 17.95
N VAL A 23 11.62 2.03 16.91
CA VAL A 23 10.54 2.48 16.06
C VAL A 23 10.06 1.26 15.30
N ILE A 24 8.81 0.89 15.53
CA ILE A 24 8.23 -0.40 15.19
C ILE A 24 7.99 -0.48 13.67
N ALA A 25 9.03 -0.46 12.87
CA ALA A 25 8.93 -0.76 11.45
C ALA A 25 8.51 -2.22 11.20
N GLY A 26 8.66 -3.09 12.18
CA GLY A 26 8.28 -4.51 12.13
C GLY A 26 7.07 -4.91 12.97
N GLY A 27 6.32 -3.96 13.57
CA GLY A 27 5.24 -4.27 14.53
C GLY A 27 5.80 -4.77 15.86
N VAL A 28 4.95 -5.44 16.67
CA VAL A 28 5.30 -5.97 18.00
C VAL A 28 6.44 -6.99 17.95
N ARG A 29 6.69 -7.58 16.76
CA ARG A 29 7.75 -8.56 16.53
C ARG A 29 9.11 -7.95 16.26
N GLY A 30 9.20 -6.63 16.16
CA GLY A 30 10.43 -5.95 15.79
C GLY A 30 10.76 -6.02 14.29
N PRO A 31 11.75 -5.24 13.85
CA PRO A 31 12.18 -5.18 12.46
C PRO A 31 12.90 -6.47 12.03
N ASN A 32 12.77 -6.80 10.76
CA ASN A 32 13.50 -7.91 10.13
C ASN A 32 14.91 -7.46 9.73
N GLU A 33 15.70 -7.02 10.71
CA GLU A 33 17.05 -6.52 10.53
C GLU A 33 18.04 -7.13 11.55
N PRO A 34 19.33 -7.19 11.22
CA PRO A 34 20.36 -7.63 12.15
C PRO A 34 20.53 -6.67 13.33
N ILE A 35 20.79 -7.21 14.53
CA ILE A 35 21.08 -6.41 15.75
C ILE A 35 22.21 -5.41 15.51
N ALA A 36 23.25 -5.79 14.76
CA ALA A 36 24.37 -4.89 14.45
C ALA A 36 23.95 -3.68 13.61
N PHE A 37 22.99 -3.87 12.68
CA PHE A 37 22.43 -2.78 11.89
C PHE A 37 21.61 -1.84 12.76
N PHE A 38 20.77 -2.39 13.63
CA PHE A 38 19.99 -1.64 14.62
C PHE A 38 20.89 -0.79 15.51
N ALA A 39 21.93 -1.39 16.12
CA ALA A 39 22.88 -0.68 16.97
C ALA A 39 23.51 0.53 16.24
N LYS A 40 23.94 0.33 15.00
CA LYS A 40 24.50 1.39 14.16
C LYS A 40 23.46 2.48 13.80
N ALA A 41 22.25 2.10 13.45
CA ALA A 41 21.20 3.02 13.05
C ALA A 41 20.70 3.91 14.21
N HIS A 42 20.76 3.39 15.44
CA HIS A 42 20.31 4.09 16.64
C HIS A 42 21.46 4.66 17.47
N GLU A 43 22.70 4.63 16.94
CA GLU A 43 23.91 5.15 17.60
C GLU A 43 24.15 4.51 18.99
N VAL A 44 23.80 3.23 19.13
CA VAL A 44 23.98 2.44 20.34
C VAL A 44 25.24 1.61 20.20
N ASP A 45 26.08 1.59 21.27
CA ASP A 45 27.24 0.71 21.32
C ASP A 45 26.81 -0.76 21.26
N TYR A 46 27.35 -1.51 20.28
CA TYR A 46 26.94 -2.88 20.01
C TYR A 46 27.16 -3.82 21.20
N ASP A 47 28.30 -3.69 21.86
CA ASP A 47 28.66 -4.57 22.98
C ASP A 47 27.78 -4.31 24.20
N THR A 48 27.45 -3.05 24.44
CA THR A 48 26.51 -2.63 25.49
C THR A 48 25.10 -3.18 25.19
N LEU A 49 24.63 -3.07 23.95
CA LEU A 49 23.33 -3.60 23.56
C LEU A 49 23.26 -5.12 23.74
N VAL A 50 24.26 -5.85 23.25
CA VAL A 50 24.33 -7.32 23.39
C VAL A 50 24.38 -7.74 24.86
N LYS A 51 25.11 -7.02 25.70
CA LYS A 51 25.16 -7.27 27.15
C LYS A 51 23.77 -7.10 27.77
N GLU A 52 23.08 -6.00 27.51
CA GLU A 52 21.75 -5.74 28.06
C GLU A 52 20.71 -6.79 27.56
N LEU A 53 20.82 -7.24 26.30
CA LEU A 53 19.98 -8.31 25.77
C LEU A 53 20.23 -9.65 26.50
N ASN A 54 21.47 -10.02 26.72
CA ASN A 54 21.83 -11.24 27.46
C ASN A 54 21.37 -11.15 28.92
N GLU A 55 21.54 -10.01 29.57
CA GLU A 55 21.06 -9.80 30.95
C GLU A 55 19.52 -9.91 31.04
N ALA A 56 18.79 -9.44 30.02
CA ALA A 56 17.35 -9.58 29.96
C ALA A 56 16.94 -11.05 29.80
N ILE A 57 17.66 -11.81 28.98
CA ILE A 57 17.42 -13.25 28.79
C ILE A 57 17.71 -14.03 30.08
N GLU A 58 18.82 -13.74 30.75
CA GLU A 58 19.23 -14.43 31.99
C GLU A 58 18.30 -14.14 33.17
N LYS A 59 17.82 -12.91 33.30
CA LYS A 59 16.87 -12.50 34.36
C LYS A 59 15.52 -13.17 34.22
N GLY A 60 15.17 -13.65 33.05
CA GLY A 60 13.96 -14.42 32.75
C GLY A 60 12.75 -13.94 33.55
N GLY A 61 12.00 -12.99 33.08
CA GLY A 61 10.91 -12.39 33.84
C GLY A 61 10.14 -11.32 33.09
N GLY A 62 10.38 -11.23 31.79
CA GLY A 62 9.49 -10.44 30.92
C GLY A 62 8.10 -11.05 31.00
N GLU A 63 7.06 -10.24 31.26
CA GLU A 63 5.70 -10.65 30.96
C GLU A 63 5.76 -11.39 29.63
N HIS A 64 5.21 -12.61 29.62
CA HIS A 64 4.98 -13.35 28.38
C HIS A 64 4.00 -12.48 27.57
N ILE A 65 4.57 -11.51 26.85
CA ILE A 65 3.79 -10.72 25.90
C ILE A 65 3.43 -11.74 24.83
N GLU A 66 2.21 -12.30 24.91
CA GLU A 66 1.65 -12.99 23.77
C GLU A 66 1.79 -12.02 22.62
N ILE A 67 2.74 -12.29 21.74
CA ILE A 67 2.89 -11.52 20.51
C ILE A 67 1.64 -11.88 19.72
N PRO A 68 0.63 -10.98 19.66
CA PRO A 68 -0.56 -11.31 18.93
C PRO A 68 -0.10 -11.65 17.53
N LYS A 69 -0.46 -12.83 17.02
CA LYS A 69 -0.38 -13.13 15.60
C LYS A 69 -1.35 -12.19 14.92
N LEU A 70 -0.89 -10.98 14.64
CA LEU A 70 -1.70 -9.95 14.01
C LEU A 70 -1.98 -10.43 12.58
N GLU A 71 -3.18 -10.94 12.35
CA GLU A 71 -3.73 -11.06 10.99
C GLU A 71 -3.63 -9.73 10.25
N GLU A 72 -3.48 -8.63 10.97
CA GLU A 72 -3.19 -7.27 10.48
C GLU A 72 -1.95 -7.19 9.62
N ASP A 73 -0.93 -8.00 9.90
CA ASP A 73 0.30 -8.02 9.10
C ASP A 73 0.07 -8.52 7.68
N LYS A 74 -1.08 -9.13 7.38
CA LYS A 74 -1.41 -9.64 6.06
C LYS A 74 -2.36 -8.75 5.26
N ILE A 75 -2.92 -7.68 5.84
CA ILE A 75 -3.87 -6.82 5.14
C ILE A 75 -3.26 -6.21 3.88
N TYR A 76 -2.00 -5.78 3.94
CA TYR A 76 -1.30 -5.17 2.81
C TYR A 76 -1.01 -6.16 1.68
N GLU A 77 -0.83 -7.45 2.01
CA GLU A 77 -0.38 -8.46 1.04
C GLU A 77 -1.30 -8.56 -0.16
N LYS A 78 -2.63 -8.55 0.04
CA LYS A 78 -3.59 -8.64 -1.06
C LYS A 78 -3.46 -7.47 -2.04
N PHE A 79 -3.23 -6.25 -1.55
CA PHE A 79 -3.03 -5.08 -2.39
C PHE A 79 -1.74 -5.22 -3.21
N VAL A 80 -0.64 -5.54 -2.56
CA VAL A 80 0.68 -5.67 -3.20
C VAL A 80 0.73 -6.86 -4.16
N LYS A 81 0.21 -8.03 -3.76
CA LYS A 81 0.14 -9.20 -4.64
C LYS A 81 -0.69 -8.92 -5.89
N THR A 82 -1.85 -8.25 -5.74
CA THR A 82 -2.68 -7.89 -6.89
C THR A 82 -2.00 -6.86 -7.78
N ALA A 83 -1.30 -5.87 -7.20
CA ALA A 83 -0.51 -4.92 -7.98
C ALA A 83 0.53 -5.62 -8.86
N ILE A 84 1.28 -6.57 -8.29
CA ILE A 84 2.27 -7.35 -9.03
C ILE A 84 1.59 -8.18 -10.14
N ILE A 85 0.50 -8.88 -9.83
CA ILE A 85 -0.24 -9.67 -10.82
C ILE A 85 -0.72 -8.79 -11.98
N LEU A 86 -1.36 -7.65 -11.69
CA LEU A 86 -1.83 -6.72 -12.72
C LEU A 86 -0.70 -6.20 -13.61
N THR A 87 0.45 -5.87 -13.01
CA THR A 87 1.61 -5.40 -13.77
C THR A 87 2.17 -6.47 -14.68
N LEU A 88 2.37 -7.68 -14.17
CA LEU A 88 2.98 -8.77 -14.92
C LEU A 88 2.03 -9.35 -15.99
N THR A 89 0.72 -9.24 -15.81
CA THR A 89 -0.27 -9.73 -16.77
C THR A 89 -0.71 -8.60 -17.71
N VAL A 90 -1.67 -7.80 -17.29
CA VAL A 90 -2.30 -6.76 -18.10
C VAL A 90 -1.31 -5.66 -18.48
N GLY A 91 -0.50 -5.21 -17.53
CA GLY A 91 0.49 -4.15 -17.73
C GLY A 91 1.47 -4.52 -18.83
N VAL A 92 2.16 -5.63 -18.69
CA VAL A 92 3.15 -6.11 -19.68
C VAL A 92 2.48 -6.44 -21.02
N THR A 93 1.33 -7.13 -21.00
CA THR A 93 0.63 -7.54 -22.22
C THR A 93 0.17 -6.33 -23.05
N PHE A 94 -0.47 -5.35 -22.43
CA PHE A 94 -0.91 -4.15 -23.14
C PHE A 94 0.28 -3.36 -23.68
N GLY A 95 1.35 -3.22 -22.89
CA GLY A 95 2.59 -2.59 -23.35
C GLY A 95 3.20 -3.29 -24.56
N ALA A 96 3.26 -4.63 -24.53
CA ALA A 96 3.78 -5.42 -25.65
C ALA A 96 2.91 -5.29 -26.91
N ILE A 97 1.58 -5.32 -26.78
CA ILE A 97 0.64 -5.11 -27.90
C ILE A 97 0.83 -3.72 -28.49
N ILE A 98 0.93 -2.67 -27.66
CA ILE A 98 1.13 -1.28 -28.08
C ILE A 98 2.44 -1.16 -28.88
N LEU A 99 3.55 -1.68 -28.35
CA LEU A 99 4.85 -1.62 -29.01
C LEU A 99 4.87 -2.40 -30.33
N SER A 100 4.25 -3.58 -30.35
CA SER A 100 4.14 -4.40 -31.56
C SER A 100 3.31 -3.67 -32.65
N TYR A 101 2.23 -3.01 -32.24
CA TYR A 101 1.38 -2.25 -33.17
C TYR A 101 2.14 -1.04 -33.76
N ILE A 102 2.90 -0.31 -32.92
CA ILE A 102 3.78 0.79 -33.39
C ILE A 102 4.78 0.28 -34.41
N ALA A 103 5.43 -0.85 -34.12
CA ALA A 103 6.44 -1.41 -35.00
C ALA A 103 5.90 -1.86 -36.37
N ILE A 104 4.65 -2.32 -36.43
CA ILE A 104 4.08 -2.90 -37.65
C ILE A 104 3.30 -1.86 -38.47
N LYS A 105 2.48 -1.03 -37.81
CA LYS A 105 1.49 -0.18 -38.52
C LYS A 105 1.86 1.28 -38.65
N LEU A 106 2.72 1.83 -37.77
CA LEU A 106 3.11 3.24 -37.70
C LEU A 106 1.93 4.24 -37.69
N ASN A 107 0.73 3.79 -37.37
CA ASN A 107 -0.50 4.57 -37.43
C ASN A 107 -1.32 4.40 -36.13
N PHE A 108 -1.88 5.51 -35.64
CA PHE A 108 -2.67 5.57 -34.40
C PHE A 108 -4.14 5.68 -34.74
N ASN A 109 -4.94 4.71 -34.31
CA ASN A 109 -6.40 4.75 -34.41
C ASN A 109 -7.07 4.83 -33.04
N SER A 110 -8.42 4.93 -33.00
CA SER A 110 -9.19 5.05 -31.76
C SER A 110 -9.01 3.87 -30.80
N ILE A 111 -8.91 2.64 -31.29
CA ILE A 111 -8.67 1.43 -30.49
C ILE A 111 -7.30 1.51 -29.84
N TYR A 112 -6.31 2.02 -30.54
CA TYR A 112 -4.97 2.19 -30.06
C TYR A 112 -4.92 3.18 -28.86
N TYR A 113 -5.57 4.34 -28.98
CA TYR A 113 -5.65 5.31 -27.88
C TYR A 113 -6.36 4.73 -26.66
N ALA A 114 -7.46 3.99 -26.83
CA ALA A 114 -8.17 3.34 -25.74
C ALA A 114 -7.28 2.32 -25.02
N LEU A 115 -6.48 1.56 -25.76
CA LEU A 115 -5.53 0.60 -25.20
C LEU A 115 -4.39 1.29 -24.44
N ILE A 116 -3.84 2.40 -24.96
CA ILE A 116 -2.82 3.21 -24.25
C ILE A 116 -3.37 3.73 -22.93
N GLN A 117 -4.61 4.25 -22.94
CA GLN A 117 -5.25 4.76 -21.73
C GLN A 117 -5.50 3.64 -20.70
N ALA A 118 -5.97 2.47 -21.13
CA ALA A 118 -6.18 1.32 -20.26
C ALA A 118 -4.85 0.81 -19.68
N HIS A 119 -3.79 0.76 -20.50
CA HIS A 119 -2.44 0.43 -20.04
C HIS A 119 -1.94 1.42 -18.99
N GLY A 120 -1.99 2.72 -19.30
CA GLY A 120 -1.54 3.76 -18.37
C GLY A 120 -2.32 3.72 -17.05
N HIS A 121 -3.63 3.49 -17.10
CA HIS A 121 -4.46 3.36 -15.91
C HIS A 121 -4.10 2.12 -15.08
N ALA A 122 -3.89 0.97 -15.72
CA ALA A 122 -3.42 -0.24 -15.06
C ALA A 122 -2.06 -0.05 -14.37
N GLN A 123 -1.15 0.73 -14.97
CA GLN A 123 0.15 1.02 -14.38
C GLN A 123 0.05 2.01 -13.21
N ILE A 124 -0.71 3.11 -13.36
CA ILE A 124 -0.77 4.16 -12.34
C ILE A 124 -1.63 3.72 -11.14
N PHE A 125 -2.87 3.29 -11.39
CA PHE A 125 -3.79 2.93 -10.31
C PHE A 125 -3.68 1.44 -9.92
N GLY A 126 -3.48 0.56 -10.90
CA GLY A 126 -3.38 -0.88 -10.66
C GLY A 126 -2.07 -1.29 -10.02
N TRP A 127 -0.93 -0.76 -10.49
CA TRP A 127 0.37 -1.09 -9.89
C TRP A 127 0.73 -0.11 -8.79
N VAL A 128 1.05 1.14 -9.15
CA VAL A 128 1.59 2.12 -8.19
C VAL A 128 0.55 2.43 -7.10
N GLY A 129 -0.71 2.64 -7.50
CA GLY A 129 -1.79 2.95 -6.56
C GLY A 129 -2.04 1.85 -5.54
N LEU A 130 -2.18 0.59 -5.98
CA LEU A 130 -2.37 -0.54 -5.07
C LEU A 130 -1.14 -0.78 -4.18
N CYS A 131 0.09 -0.64 -4.71
CA CYS A 131 1.30 -0.73 -3.89
C CYS A 131 1.30 0.34 -2.79
N ILE A 132 1.03 1.60 -3.15
CA ILE A 132 0.96 2.71 -2.18
C ILE A 132 -0.11 2.44 -1.12
N MET A 133 -1.32 2.02 -1.52
CA MET A 133 -2.39 1.69 -0.59
C MET A 133 -1.96 0.55 0.36
N GLY A 134 -1.40 -0.53 -0.17
CA GLY A 134 -0.93 -1.66 0.64
C GLY A 134 0.15 -1.24 1.62
N PHE A 135 1.22 -0.60 1.15
CA PHE A 135 2.32 -0.16 2.01
C PHE A 135 1.86 0.87 3.06
N ALA A 136 0.97 1.80 2.71
CA ALA A 136 0.46 2.77 3.66
C ALA A 136 -0.34 2.10 4.80
N LEU A 137 -1.19 1.12 4.48
CA LEU A 137 -1.94 0.33 5.47
C LEU A 137 -1.01 -0.44 6.43
N TYR A 138 0.18 -0.81 5.96
CA TYR A 138 1.18 -1.51 6.77
C TYR A 138 2.07 -0.55 7.56
N ILE A 139 2.63 0.47 6.90
CA ILE A 139 3.68 1.33 7.48
C ILE A 139 3.10 2.39 8.42
N ILE A 140 1.98 3.03 8.05
CA ILE A 140 1.47 4.19 8.80
C ILE A 140 1.10 3.86 10.24
N PRO A 141 0.37 2.77 10.56
CA PRO A 141 0.10 2.41 11.94
C PRO A 141 1.39 2.20 12.75
N ARG A 142 2.42 1.64 12.12
CA ARG A 142 3.72 1.37 12.76
C ARG A 142 4.50 2.64 13.05
N VAL A 143 4.65 3.50 12.05
CA VAL A 143 5.34 4.80 12.23
C VAL A 143 4.62 5.68 13.25
N LYS A 144 3.30 5.56 13.35
CA LYS A 144 2.47 6.32 14.31
C LYS A 144 2.25 5.60 15.63
N ASN A 145 2.88 4.45 15.85
CA ASN A 145 2.76 3.64 17.06
C ASN A 145 1.29 3.48 17.52
N THR A 146 0.43 3.10 16.58
CA THR A 146 -1.02 2.96 16.80
C THR A 146 -1.58 1.79 16.01
N GLU A 147 -2.77 1.33 16.38
CA GLU A 147 -3.50 0.31 15.62
C GLU A 147 -4.15 0.90 14.37
N LEU A 148 -4.26 0.09 13.33
CA LEU A 148 -5.01 0.45 12.13
C LEU A 148 -6.49 0.63 12.46
N LYS A 149 -7.00 1.85 12.28
CA LYS A 149 -8.42 2.15 12.50
C LYS A 149 -9.27 1.65 11.33
N HIS A 150 -10.54 1.34 11.64
CA HIS A 150 -11.52 0.87 10.64
C HIS A 150 -11.03 -0.30 9.78
N ARG A 151 -10.32 -1.25 10.39
CA ARG A 151 -9.75 -2.44 9.72
C ARG A 151 -10.73 -3.15 8.79
N ASN A 152 -12.00 -3.29 9.21
CA ASN A 152 -13.02 -3.97 8.41
C ASN A 152 -13.30 -3.27 7.06
N LEU A 153 -13.10 -1.95 6.99
CA LEU A 153 -13.27 -1.19 5.76
C LEU A 153 -12.17 -1.48 4.73
N THR A 154 -11.04 -2.05 5.12
CA THR A 154 -9.95 -2.37 4.18
C THR A 154 -10.36 -3.42 3.14
N ASN A 155 -11.24 -4.37 3.51
CA ASN A 155 -11.77 -5.36 2.59
C ASN A 155 -12.72 -4.73 1.58
N ILE A 156 -13.57 -3.82 2.04
CA ILE A 156 -14.51 -3.07 1.20
C ILE A 156 -13.74 -2.16 0.24
N CYS A 157 -12.77 -1.43 0.77
CA CYS A 157 -11.86 -0.59 0.00
C CYS A 157 -11.17 -1.41 -1.11
N TYR A 158 -10.60 -2.57 -0.78
CA TYR A 158 -9.98 -3.48 -1.74
C TYR A 158 -10.98 -3.96 -2.81
N ALA A 159 -12.18 -4.37 -2.42
CA ALA A 159 -13.18 -4.83 -3.38
C ALA A 159 -13.56 -3.75 -4.38
N PHE A 160 -13.81 -2.53 -3.92
CA PHE A 160 -14.17 -1.42 -4.81
C PHE A 160 -13.05 -1.03 -5.76
N ILE A 161 -11.78 -0.97 -5.31
CA ILE A 161 -10.67 -0.65 -6.21
C ILE A 161 -10.48 -1.72 -7.27
N ILE A 162 -10.58 -3.00 -6.91
CA ILE A 162 -10.42 -4.10 -7.88
C ILE A 162 -11.58 -4.11 -8.88
N MET A 163 -12.82 -3.89 -8.45
CA MET A 163 -13.97 -3.81 -9.35
C MET A 163 -13.81 -2.63 -10.31
N GLY A 164 -13.44 -1.44 -9.82
CA GLY A 164 -13.21 -0.27 -10.66
C GLY A 164 -12.11 -0.49 -11.69
N LEU A 165 -10.94 -0.96 -11.25
CA LEU A 165 -9.80 -1.28 -12.12
C LEU A 165 -10.16 -2.34 -13.18
N SER A 166 -10.83 -3.42 -12.77
CA SER A 166 -11.18 -4.50 -13.69
C SER A 166 -12.17 -4.02 -14.78
N LEU A 167 -13.20 -3.28 -14.38
CA LEU A 167 -14.13 -2.69 -15.32
C LEU A 167 -13.40 -1.78 -16.31
N ARG A 168 -12.53 -0.92 -15.83
CA ARG A 168 -11.78 0.01 -16.66
C ARG A 168 -10.86 -0.70 -17.65
N ILE A 169 -10.06 -1.62 -17.16
CA ILE A 169 -9.07 -2.35 -17.96
C ILE A 169 -9.74 -3.19 -19.05
N ILE A 170 -10.86 -3.83 -18.73
CA ILE A 170 -11.56 -4.72 -19.66
C ILE A 170 -12.38 -3.91 -20.68
N LEU A 171 -13.13 -2.92 -20.22
CA LEU A 171 -14.12 -2.26 -21.06
C LEU A 171 -13.55 -1.16 -21.95
N GLN A 172 -12.49 -0.47 -21.50
CA GLN A 172 -11.97 0.67 -22.24
C GLN A 172 -11.39 0.30 -23.61
N PRO A 173 -10.68 -0.83 -23.81
CA PRO A 173 -10.19 -1.24 -25.11
C PRO A 173 -11.28 -1.80 -26.05
N LEU A 174 -12.47 -2.12 -25.52
CA LEU A 174 -13.52 -2.76 -26.30
C LEU A 174 -14.31 -1.73 -27.13
N PRO A 175 -14.62 -2.03 -28.40
CA PRO A 175 -15.31 -1.11 -29.30
C PRO A 175 -16.83 -1.10 -29.12
N PHE A 176 -17.34 -1.48 -27.95
CA PHE A 176 -18.79 -1.62 -27.74
C PHE A 176 -19.38 -0.37 -27.08
N ASP A 177 -20.13 0.40 -27.86
CA ASP A 177 -20.78 1.63 -27.36
C ASP A 177 -21.82 1.35 -26.27
N VAL A 178 -22.50 0.20 -26.34
CA VAL A 178 -23.56 -0.19 -25.39
C VAL A 178 -23.07 -0.30 -23.94
N ILE A 179 -21.83 -0.63 -23.73
CA ILE A 179 -21.26 -0.82 -22.38
C ILE A 179 -20.42 0.36 -21.88
N ARG A 180 -20.26 1.41 -22.68
CA ARG A 180 -19.46 2.60 -22.32
C ARG A 180 -19.93 3.32 -21.07
N PHE A 181 -21.23 3.24 -20.74
CA PHE A 181 -21.77 3.82 -19.51
C PHE A 181 -21.14 3.21 -18.23
N LEU A 182 -20.52 2.04 -18.34
CA LEU A 182 -19.81 1.40 -17.24
C LEU A 182 -18.45 2.07 -16.94
N LEU A 183 -17.89 2.86 -17.86
CA LEU A 183 -16.62 3.57 -17.63
C LEU A 183 -16.73 4.63 -16.52
N PRO A 184 -17.73 5.54 -16.51
CA PRO A 184 -17.94 6.41 -15.35
C PRO A 184 -18.20 5.64 -14.05
N ILE A 185 -18.91 4.50 -14.11
CA ILE A 185 -19.16 3.64 -12.94
C ILE A 185 -17.83 3.09 -12.41
N SER A 186 -16.92 2.66 -13.28
CA SER A 186 -15.57 2.20 -12.84
C SER A 186 -14.84 3.28 -12.05
N ALA A 187 -14.87 4.52 -12.52
CA ALA A 187 -14.23 5.65 -11.85
C ALA A 187 -14.92 6.02 -10.52
N ILE A 188 -16.25 5.88 -10.42
CA ILE A 188 -16.99 6.06 -9.15
C ILE A 188 -16.53 5.02 -8.11
N LEU A 189 -16.39 3.76 -8.51
CA LEU A 189 -15.91 2.70 -7.61
C LEU A 189 -14.50 2.99 -7.10
N GLU A 190 -13.62 3.51 -7.96
CA GLU A 190 -12.28 3.94 -7.57
C GLU A 190 -12.32 5.13 -6.60
N ILE A 191 -13.16 6.15 -6.82
CA ILE A 191 -13.35 7.28 -5.91
C ILE A 191 -13.81 6.79 -4.54
N ILE A 192 -14.80 5.91 -4.48
CA ILE A 192 -15.30 5.34 -3.23
C ILE A 192 -14.16 4.62 -2.50
N SER A 193 -13.41 3.77 -3.21
CA SER A 193 -12.29 3.05 -2.62
C SER A 193 -11.21 3.98 -2.06
N ILE A 194 -10.77 4.98 -2.84
CA ILE A 194 -9.71 5.90 -2.41
C ILE A 194 -10.20 6.80 -1.28
N SER A 195 -11.49 7.18 -1.25
CA SER A 195 -12.09 7.90 -0.14
C SER A 195 -12.13 7.06 1.15
N LEU A 196 -12.47 5.77 1.05
CA LEU A 196 -12.40 4.83 2.17
C LEU A 196 -10.96 4.67 2.67
N PHE A 197 -10.01 4.50 1.75
CA PHE A 197 -8.58 4.45 2.09
C PHE A 197 -8.13 5.72 2.83
N ALA A 198 -8.50 6.90 2.32
CA ALA A 198 -8.20 8.18 2.96
C ALA A 198 -8.79 8.25 4.38
N CYS A 199 -10.04 7.81 4.57
CA CYS A 199 -10.70 7.74 5.88
C CYS A 199 -9.93 6.83 6.85
N ILE A 200 -9.55 5.63 6.42
CA ILE A 200 -8.80 4.67 7.23
C ILE A 200 -7.45 5.27 7.67
N ILE A 201 -6.69 5.82 6.73
CA ILE A 201 -5.35 6.37 7.01
C ILE A 201 -5.44 7.61 7.89
N LEU A 202 -6.33 8.57 7.57
CA LEU A 202 -6.49 9.79 8.37
C LEU A 202 -6.96 9.48 9.79
N SER A 203 -7.92 8.58 9.96
CA SER A 203 -8.37 8.14 11.28
C SER A 203 -7.25 7.48 12.08
N THR A 204 -6.41 6.69 11.43
CA THR A 204 -5.25 6.05 12.04
C THR A 204 -4.22 7.09 12.50
N VAL A 205 -3.86 8.03 11.63
CA VAL A 205 -2.92 9.11 11.97
C VAL A 205 -3.45 9.99 13.10
N LEU A 206 -4.74 10.35 13.06
CA LEU A 206 -5.37 11.20 14.08
C LEU A 206 -5.53 10.50 15.44
N SER A 207 -5.59 9.16 15.47
CA SER A 207 -5.68 8.41 16.73
C SER A 207 -4.34 8.23 17.44
N SER A 208 -3.23 8.53 16.78
CA SER A 208 -1.90 8.43 17.36
C SER A 208 -1.64 9.53 18.38
N LYS A 209 -0.93 9.17 19.45
CA LYS A 209 -0.41 10.10 20.47
C LYS A 209 0.94 10.72 20.06
N GLU A 210 1.55 10.21 18.98
CA GLU A 210 2.82 10.72 18.48
C GLU A 210 2.68 12.15 17.95
N LYS A 211 3.70 12.96 18.18
CA LYS A 211 3.73 14.34 17.69
C LYS A 211 3.60 14.38 16.17
N VAL A 212 2.93 15.42 15.67
CA VAL A 212 2.83 15.67 14.24
C VAL A 212 4.23 15.97 13.68
N GLY A 213 4.72 15.07 12.84
CA GLY A 213 6.02 15.17 12.20
C GLY A 213 5.93 15.53 10.72
N ILE A 214 7.10 15.54 10.08
CA ILE A 214 7.21 15.79 8.65
C ILE A 214 6.47 14.72 7.82
N PHE A 215 6.50 13.47 8.26
CA PHE A 215 5.81 12.34 7.61
C PHE A 215 4.30 12.55 7.52
N ASP A 216 3.67 13.13 8.56
CA ASP A 216 2.22 13.42 8.54
C ASP A 216 1.84 14.39 7.41
N LYS A 217 2.72 15.35 7.11
CA LYS A 217 2.51 16.32 6.02
C LYS A 217 2.57 15.61 4.67
N PHE A 218 3.54 14.72 4.48
CA PHE A 218 3.65 13.93 3.24
C PHE A 218 2.47 12.99 3.06
N PHE A 219 2.03 12.27 4.10
CA PHE A 219 0.85 11.40 4.02
C PHE A 219 -0.41 12.18 3.64
N LYS A 220 -0.65 13.32 4.30
CA LYS A 220 -1.80 14.18 3.99
C LYS A 220 -1.74 14.72 2.56
N ALA A 221 -0.58 15.20 2.14
CA ALA A 221 -0.39 15.68 0.77
C ALA A 221 -0.61 14.55 -0.26
N GLY A 222 -0.06 13.36 -0.01
CA GLY A 222 -0.26 12.18 -0.86
C GLY A 222 -1.73 11.79 -0.99
N ILE A 223 -2.49 11.78 0.10
CA ILE A 223 -3.93 11.51 0.10
C ILE A 223 -4.68 12.55 -0.73
N ILE A 224 -4.38 13.85 -0.54
CA ILE A 224 -5.02 14.94 -1.29
C ILE A 224 -4.75 14.76 -2.79
N TRP A 225 -3.51 14.54 -3.19
CA TRP A 225 -3.16 14.33 -4.59
C TRP A 225 -3.81 13.07 -5.17
N PHE A 226 -3.92 12.01 -4.39
CA PHE A 226 -4.59 10.78 -4.83
C PHE A 226 -6.08 11.01 -5.08
N LEU A 227 -6.77 11.75 -4.21
CA LEU A 227 -8.17 12.13 -4.40
C LEU A 227 -8.36 13.06 -5.61
N ILE A 228 -7.49 14.06 -5.80
CA ILE A 228 -7.51 14.95 -6.97
C ILE A 228 -7.33 14.13 -8.25
N SER A 229 -6.33 13.25 -8.29
CA SER A 229 -6.05 12.38 -9.44
C SER A 229 -7.24 11.51 -9.81
N THR A 230 -7.92 10.97 -8.80
CA THR A 230 -9.12 10.13 -9.02
C THR A 230 -10.31 10.96 -9.51
N GLY A 231 -10.46 12.19 -9.01
CA GLY A 231 -11.48 13.13 -9.49
C GLY A 231 -11.27 13.52 -10.95
N ILE A 232 -10.02 13.79 -11.35
CA ILE A 232 -9.65 14.06 -12.75
C ILE A 232 -9.96 12.84 -13.62
N ASN A 233 -9.60 11.64 -13.15
CA ASN A 233 -9.90 10.39 -13.85
C ASN A 233 -11.41 10.21 -14.10
N PHE A 234 -12.25 10.51 -13.10
CA PHE A 234 -13.70 10.48 -13.26
C PHE A 234 -14.17 11.46 -14.33
N GLY A 235 -13.70 12.71 -14.30
CA GLY A 235 -14.02 13.71 -15.32
C GLY A 235 -13.66 13.24 -16.74
N MET A 236 -12.48 12.61 -16.89
CA MET A 236 -12.07 12.01 -18.17
C MET A 236 -13.02 10.89 -18.61
N MET A 237 -13.47 10.03 -17.68
CA MET A 237 -14.40 8.95 -18.05
C MET A 237 -15.78 9.45 -18.46
N VAL A 238 -16.28 10.49 -17.80
CA VAL A 238 -17.52 11.17 -18.21
C VAL A 238 -17.35 11.80 -19.58
N HIS A 239 -16.20 12.41 -19.86
CA HIS A 239 -15.91 12.99 -21.18
C HIS A 239 -15.86 11.90 -22.28
N VAL A 240 -15.13 10.81 -22.06
CA VAL A 240 -15.08 9.67 -22.99
C VAL A 240 -16.48 9.10 -23.23
N TYR A 241 -17.29 8.94 -22.19
CA TYR A 241 -18.66 8.47 -22.32
C TYR A 241 -19.53 9.38 -23.23
N LYS A 242 -19.40 10.71 -23.07
CA LYS A 242 -20.22 11.68 -23.81
C LYS A 242 -19.78 11.92 -25.25
N HIS A 243 -18.48 11.78 -25.55
CA HIS A 243 -17.90 12.22 -26.82
C HIS A 243 -17.29 11.07 -27.64
N ALA A 244 -17.39 9.84 -27.17
CA ALA A 244 -16.95 8.70 -27.93
C ALA A 244 -18.03 8.31 -28.95
N THR A 245 -18.13 9.09 -30.03
CA THR A 245 -18.88 8.80 -31.28
C THR A 245 -17.91 8.42 -32.37
#